data_100ab3ca4a4ffe4a04fd9518b7f7d024
#
_entry.id   100ab3ca4a4ffe4a04fd9518b7f7d024
#
_cell.length_a   1.000
_cell.length_b   1.000
_cell.length_c   1.000
_cell.angle_alpha   90.00
_cell.angle_beta   90.00
_cell.angle_gamma   90.00
#
_symmetry.space_group_name_H-M   'P 1'
#
loop_
_entity.id
_entity.type
_entity.pdbx_description
1 polymer ?
#
loop_
_entity_poly.entity_id
_entity_poly.type
_entity_poly.pdbx_seq_one_letter_code
_entity_poly.pdbx_strand_id
1 'polypeptide(L)'
;PDKIAIVAQGNATTYARLWSLILNRAEALRREGLSAGDVYVTRSQQSLDYLVTYFAIHYLGAVVCPLEKGVSDQRFLQISRDVHGLKFNPETDSDILYTTGTTGVSKGVLISRRAILCNGENLVFALGFKSDLTFVITGPINHSGNWSKVIPTMMVGATLYVLEDMKDVNLFFDAMGYGPHKTACFL
;
A
#
# COMPACT_ATOMS: atom_id res chain seq x y z
N PRO A 1 20.01 0.85 5.76
CA PRO A 1 19.31 0.31 6.94
C PRO A 1 18.74 1.43 7.82
N ASP A 2 19.53 2.50 8.09
CA ASP A 2 19.18 3.57 9.04
C ASP A 2 18.37 4.71 8.41
N LYS A 3 18.22 4.68 7.10
CA LYS A 3 17.42 5.66 6.38
C LYS A 3 15.94 5.51 6.70
N ILE A 4 15.23 6.62 6.80
CA ILE A 4 13.79 6.64 7.02
C ILE A 4 13.07 6.15 5.76
N ALA A 5 12.25 5.14 5.93
CA ALA A 5 11.41 4.55 4.89
C ALA A 5 10.02 5.18 4.89
N ILE A 6 9.41 5.31 6.06
CA ILE A 6 8.04 5.79 6.21
C ILE A 6 7.97 6.80 7.36
N VAL A 7 7.26 7.90 7.13
CA VAL A 7 6.78 8.81 8.16
C VAL A 7 5.25 8.74 8.17
N ALA A 8 4.66 8.41 9.31
CA ALA A 8 3.22 8.34 9.49
C ALA A 8 2.85 8.84 10.89
N GLN A 9 1.83 9.68 10.99
CA GLN A 9 1.35 10.24 12.27
C GLN A 9 2.50 10.86 13.10
N GLY A 10 3.41 11.58 12.45
CA GLY A 10 4.57 12.21 13.09
C GLY A 10 5.70 11.26 13.50
N ASN A 11 5.56 9.96 13.28
CA ASN A 11 6.57 8.97 13.65
C ASN A 11 7.37 8.50 12.43
N ALA A 12 8.70 8.54 12.55
CA ALA A 12 9.61 8.06 11.52
C ALA A 12 9.99 6.59 11.75
N THR A 13 9.95 5.80 10.69
CA THR A 13 10.33 4.39 10.69
C THR A 13 11.44 4.17 9.66
N THR A 14 12.56 3.60 10.07
CA THR A 14 13.68 3.27 9.17
C THR A 14 13.38 2.04 8.33
N TYR A 15 14.12 1.84 7.22
CA TYR A 15 14.01 0.62 6.40
C TYR A 15 14.29 -0.66 7.19
N ALA A 16 15.29 -0.65 8.09
CA ALA A 16 15.57 -1.79 8.96
C ALA A 16 14.40 -2.10 9.91
N ARG A 17 13.82 -1.07 10.50
CA ARG A 17 12.66 -1.24 11.40
C ARG A 17 11.42 -1.70 10.62
N LEU A 18 11.16 -1.10 9.45
CA LEU A 18 10.06 -1.51 8.57
C LEU A 18 10.16 -2.99 8.21
N TRP A 19 11.34 -3.45 7.81
CA TRP A 19 11.57 -4.86 7.49
C TRP A 19 11.26 -5.78 8.66
N SER A 20 11.75 -5.44 9.87
CA SER A 20 11.45 -6.20 11.08
C SER A 20 9.95 -6.26 11.39
N LEU A 21 9.22 -5.14 11.19
CA LEU A 21 7.77 -5.09 11.39
C LEU A 21 7.04 -5.98 10.37
N ILE A 22 7.47 -5.96 9.11
CA ILE A 22 6.92 -6.81 8.04
C ILE A 22 7.07 -8.29 8.38
N LEU A 23 8.27 -8.72 8.79
CA LEU A 23 8.52 -10.12 9.15
C LEU A 23 7.69 -10.57 10.35
N ASN A 24 7.59 -9.73 11.38
CA ASN A 24 6.76 -10.03 12.55
C ASN A 24 5.27 -10.15 12.19
N ARG A 25 4.77 -9.24 11.34
CA ARG A 25 3.39 -9.29 10.87
C ARG A 25 3.12 -10.50 9.98
N ALA A 26 4.05 -10.84 9.10
CA ALA A 26 3.96 -12.04 8.26
C ALA A 26 3.87 -13.32 9.11
N GLU A 27 4.67 -13.42 10.15
CA GLU A 27 4.61 -14.56 11.07
C GLU A 27 3.27 -14.63 11.82
N ALA A 28 2.73 -13.48 12.25
CA ALA A 28 1.40 -13.42 12.87
C ALA A 28 0.31 -13.88 11.89
N LEU A 29 0.31 -13.37 10.66
CA LEU A 29 -0.65 -13.76 9.62
C LEU A 29 -0.56 -15.25 9.27
N ARG A 30 0.66 -15.82 9.24
CA ARG A 30 0.85 -17.26 9.04
C ARG A 30 0.22 -18.08 10.16
N ARG A 31 0.35 -17.65 11.42
CA ARG A 31 -0.30 -18.29 12.57
C ARG A 31 -1.82 -18.15 12.53
N GLU A 32 -2.34 -17.08 11.96
CA GLU A 32 -3.76 -16.88 11.69
C GLU A 32 -4.26 -17.76 10.53
N GLY A 33 -3.38 -18.50 9.85
CA GLY A 33 -3.71 -19.45 8.79
C GLY A 33 -3.53 -18.93 7.36
N LEU A 34 -3.01 -17.70 7.17
CA LEU A 34 -2.77 -17.14 5.85
C LEU A 34 -1.61 -17.88 5.15
N SER A 35 -1.87 -18.36 3.94
CA SER A 35 -0.94 -19.11 3.11
C SER A 35 -0.76 -18.49 1.74
N ALA A 36 0.29 -18.92 1.02
CA ALA A 36 0.53 -18.49 -0.35
C ALA A 36 -0.68 -18.78 -1.26
N GLY A 37 -1.04 -17.81 -2.09
CA GLY A 37 -2.20 -17.87 -2.98
C GLY A 37 -3.55 -17.59 -2.32
N ASP A 38 -3.63 -17.43 -1.00
CA ASP A 38 -4.84 -16.98 -0.33
C ASP A 38 -5.15 -15.51 -0.62
N VAL A 39 -6.40 -15.10 -0.42
CA VAL A 39 -6.80 -13.69 -0.49
C VAL A 39 -7.01 -13.14 0.91
N TYR A 40 -6.34 -12.02 1.20
CA TYR A 40 -6.55 -11.27 2.42
C TYR A 40 -7.34 -10.00 2.15
N VAL A 41 -8.59 -9.96 2.60
CA VAL A 41 -9.46 -8.79 2.47
C VAL A 41 -9.20 -7.85 3.65
N THR A 42 -8.94 -6.58 3.37
CA THR A 42 -8.65 -5.58 4.41
C THR A 42 -9.27 -4.23 4.07
N ARG A 43 -9.57 -3.43 5.09
CA ARG A 43 -9.87 -2.00 4.91
C ARG A 43 -8.57 -1.23 4.83
N SER A 44 -8.39 -0.49 3.75
CA SER A 44 -7.20 0.36 3.59
C SER A 44 -7.22 1.51 4.60
N GLN A 45 -6.05 1.81 5.14
CA GLN A 45 -5.83 2.95 6.02
C GLN A 45 -4.51 3.64 5.64
N GLN A 46 -4.48 4.96 5.79
CA GLN A 46 -3.26 5.73 5.60
C GLN A 46 -2.43 5.67 6.89
N SER A 47 -1.80 4.53 7.14
CA SER A 47 -1.05 4.27 8.37
C SER A 47 0.14 3.34 8.11
N LEU A 48 1.12 3.40 9.02
CA LEU A 48 2.25 2.47 9.01
C LEU A 48 1.78 1.01 9.13
N ASP A 49 0.83 0.73 10.02
CA ASP A 49 0.34 -0.64 10.26
C ASP A 49 -0.31 -1.25 9.01
N TYR A 50 -1.08 -0.46 8.27
CA TYR A 50 -1.64 -0.91 6.99
C TYR A 50 -0.54 -1.26 5.98
N LEU A 51 0.48 -0.41 5.81
CA LEU A 51 1.59 -0.66 4.87
C LEU A 51 2.41 -1.89 5.29
N VAL A 52 2.68 -2.03 6.58
CA VAL A 52 3.35 -3.23 7.14
C VAL A 52 2.54 -4.49 6.83
N THR A 53 1.23 -4.45 7.07
CA THR A 53 0.33 -5.58 6.78
C THR A 53 0.28 -5.90 5.29
N TYR A 54 0.18 -4.88 4.44
CA TYR A 54 0.20 -5.04 2.98
C TYR A 54 1.47 -5.77 2.50
N PHE A 55 2.64 -5.28 2.90
CA PHE A 55 3.91 -5.92 2.51
C PHE A 55 4.08 -7.31 3.14
N ALA A 56 3.56 -7.53 4.35
CA ALA A 56 3.60 -8.85 5.00
C ALA A 56 2.76 -9.90 4.24
N ILE A 57 1.60 -9.51 3.71
CA ILE A 57 0.76 -10.39 2.89
C ILE A 57 1.50 -10.78 1.61
N HIS A 58 2.11 -9.80 0.94
CA HIS A 58 2.91 -10.07 -0.26
C HIS A 58 4.16 -10.91 0.03
N TYR A 59 4.79 -10.71 1.18
CA TYR A 59 5.92 -11.55 1.63
C TYR A 59 5.52 -13.02 1.78
N LEU A 60 4.28 -13.29 2.19
CA LEU A 60 3.74 -14.65 2.29
C LEU A 60 3.29 -15.24 0.94
N GLY A 61 3.34 -14.47 -0.16
CA GLY A 61 2.82 -14.90 -1.46
C GLY A 61 1.29 -14.91 -1.54
N ALA A 62 0.62 -14.22 -0.62
CA ALA A 62 -0.84 -14.05 -0.65
C ALA A 62 -1.24 -12.82 -1.49
N VAL A 63 -2.51 -12.75 -1.86
CA VAL A 63 -3.11 -11.67 -2.64
C VAL A 63 -3.82 -10.70 -1.70
N VAL A 64 -3.61 -9.40 -1.88
CA VAL A 64 -4.30 -8.37 -1.11
C VAL A 64 -5.58 -7.93 -1.81
N CYS A 65 -6.67 -7.82 -1.06
CA CYS A 65 -7.91 -7.20 -1.53
C CYS A 65 -8.20 -5.96 -0.65
N PRO A 66 -7.64 -4.79 -1.01
CA PRO A 66 -7.81 -3.57 -0.23
C PRO A 66 -9.14 -2.90 -0.57
N LEU A 67 -10.01 -2.77 0.41
CA LEU A 67 -11.27 -2.05 0.29
C LEU A 67 -11.16 -0.66 0.91
N GLU A 68 -12.06 0.24 0.54
CA GLU A 68 -12.12 1.58 1.13
C GLU A 68 -12.28 1.54 2.65
N LYS A 69 -11.68 2.50 3.36
CA LYS A 69 -11.81 2.64 4.83
C LYS A 69 -13.29 2.66 5.27
N GLY A 70 -14.14 3.34 4.50
CA GLY A 70 -15.57 3.53 4.77
C GLY A 70 -16.50 2.45 4.19
N VAL A 71 -15.96 1.33 3.65
CA VAL A 71 -16.82 0.26 3.14
C VAL A 71 -17.72 -0.28 4.24
N SER A 72 -19.01 -0.49 3.94
CA SER A 72 -19.96 -1.04 4.91
C SER A 72 -19.59 -2.46 5.32
N ASP A 73 -19.93 -2.84 6.56
CA ASP A 73 -19.66 -4.20 7.06
C ASP A 73 -20.33 -5.26 6.20
N GLN A 74 -21.56 -5.00 5.74
CA GLN A 74 -22.28 -5.88 4.84
C GLN A 74 -21.48 -6.13 3.54
N ARG A 75 -20.96 -5.07 2.92
CA ARG A 75 -20.18 -5.18 1.69
C ARG A 75 -18.83 -5.85 1.93
N PHE A 76 -18.17 -5.51 3.03
CA PHE A 76 -16.93 -6.16 3.43
C PHE A 76 -17.11 -7.67 3.59
N LEU A 77 -18.14 -8.09 4.33
CA LEU A 77 -18.43 -9.51 4.55
C LEU A 77 -18.84 -10.22 3.24
N GLN A 78 -19.58 -9.54 2.37
CA GLN A 78 -19.95 -10.11 1.07
C GLN A 78 -18.68 -10.39 0.24
N ILE A 79 -17.81 -9.40 0.07
CA ILE A 79 -16.55 -9.58 -0.69
C ILE A 79 -15.68 -10.65 -0.05
N SER A 80 -15.57 -10.68 1.27
CA SER A 80 -14.80 -11.70 1.98
C SER A 80 -15.32 -13.12 1.71
N ARG A 81 -16.63 -13.29 1.60
CA ARG A 81 -17.24 -14.58 1.22
C ARG A 81 -16.98 -14.92 -0.25
N ASP A 82 -17.12 -13.94 -1.13
CA ASP A 82 -16.94 -14.12 -2.58
C ASP A 82 -15.52 -14.58 -2.93
N VAL A 83 -14.51 -14.14 -2.17
CA VAL A 83 -13.11 -14.53 -2.38
C VAL A 83 -12.65 -15.68 -1.47
N HIS A 84 -13.48 -16.12 -0.52
CA HIS A 84 -13.11 -17.17 0.41
C HIS A 84 -12.86 -18.50 -0.30
N GLY A 85 -11.72 -19.12 -0.02
CA GLY A 85 -11.33 -20.39 -0.63
C GLY A 85 -10.82 -20.28 -2.07
N LEU A 86 -10.85 -19.10 -2.70
CA LEU A 86 -10.16 -18.88 -3.96
C LEU A 86 -8.65 -18.98 -3.74
N LYS A 87 -7.98 -19.59 -4.70
CA LYS A 87 -6.51 -19.70 -4.73
C LYS A 87 -5.97 -19.04 -5.98
N PHE A 88 -4.97 -18.22 -5.79
CA PHE A 88 -4.29 -17.49 -6.85
C PHE A 88 -2.84 -17.97 -6.98
N ASN A 89 -2.22 -17.65 -8.10
CA ASN A 89 -0.82 -18.00 -8.31
C ASN A 89 0.09 -17.04 -7.52
N PRO A 90 0.81 -17.52 -6.48
CA PRO A 90 1.65 -16.67 -5.64
C PRO A 90 2.83 -16.04 -6.39
N GLU A 91 3.21 -16.56 -7.57
CA GLU A 91 4.29 -16.01 -8.38
C GLU A 91 3.84 -14.85 -9.27
N THR A 92 2.58 -14.84 -9.70
CA THR A 92 2.08 -13.87 -10.69
C THR A 92 1.05 -12.90 -10.14
N ASP A 93 0.22 -13.31 -9.20
CA ASP A 93 -0.94 -12.55 -8.74
C ASP A 93 -0.59 -11.70 -7.51
N SER A 94 -1.15 -10.51 -7.42
CA SER A 94 -0.77 -9.52 -6.41
C SER A 94 -1.97 -8.95 -5.66
N ASP A 95 -2.85 -8.24 -6.36
CA ASP A 95 -3.92 -7.47 -5.73
C ASP A 95 -5.24 -7.67 -6.45
N ILE A 96 -6.36 -7.60 -5.70
CA ILE A 96 -7.70 -7.50 -6.25
C ILE A 96 -8.23 -6.10 -5.93
N LEU A 97 -8.30 -5.23 -6.94
CA LEU A 97 -8.82 -3.88 -6.79
C LEU A 97 -10.28 -3.82 -7.24
N TYR A 98 -11.16 -3.32 -6.36
CA TYR A 98 -12.55 -3.12 -6.70
C TYR A 98 -12.77 -1.77 -7.39
N THR A 99 -13.42 -1.80 -8.55
CA THR A 99 -13.79 -0.59 -9.29
C THR A 99 -15.08 0.01 -8.74
N THR A 100 -15.24 1.32 -8.82
CA THR A 100 -16.48 2.03 -8.42
C THR A 100 -17.65 1.79 -9.37
N GLY A 101 -17.46 1.03 -10.44
CA GLY A 101 -18.48 0.55 -11.38
C GLY A 101 -19.46 1.62 -11.90
N THR A 102 -19.27 2.11 -13.11
CA THR A 102 -20.24 2.99 -13.81
C THR A 102 -21.60 2.33 -14.03
N THR A 103 -21.67 0.99 -13.93
CA THR A 103 -22.90 0.18 -14.08
C THR A 103 -23.58 -0.19 -12.75
N GLY A 104 -23.14 0.40 -11.63
CA GLY A 104 -23.71 0.14 -10.31
C GLY A 104 -23.19 -1.13 -9.62
N VAL A 105 -22.54 -2.05 -10.34
CA VAL A 105 -21.94 -3.25 -9.77
C VAL A 105 -20.42 -3.11 -9.76
N SER A 106 -19.86 -2.99 -8.56
CA SER A 106 -18.40 -2.97 -8.37
C SER A 106 -17.80 -4.34 -8.69
N LYS A 107 -16.75 -4.37 -9.51
CA LYS A 107 -16.05 -5.59 -9.94
C LYS A 107 -14.64 -5.63 -9.37
N GLY A 108 -14.22 -6.79 -8.89
CA GLY A 108 -12.83 -7.05 -8.53
C GLY A 108 -11.98 -7.28 -9.78
N VAL A 109 -10.88 -6.54 -9.90
CA VAL A 109 -9.89 -6.66 -10.97
C VAL A 109 -8.61 -7.22 -10.39
N LEU A 110 -8.18 -8.39 -10.88
CA LEU A 110 -6.91 -8.99 -10.49
C LEU A 110 -5.75 -8.26 -11.17
N ILE A 111 -4.82 -7.80 -10.37
CA ILE A 111 -3.60 -7.11 -10.81
C ILE A 111 -2.41 -8.03 -10.59
N SER A 112 -1.57 -8.19 -11.62
CA SER A 112 -0.37 -9.01 -11.51
C SER A 112 0.80 -8.27 -10.84
N ARG A 113 1.68 -9.02 -10.17
CA ARG A 113 2.96 -8.50 -9.62
C ARG A 113 3.76 -7.77 -10.68
N ARG A 114 3.84 -8.35 -11.89
CA ARG A 114 4.53 -7.74 -13.01
C ARG A 114 3.95 -6.37 -13.36
N ALA A 115 2.62 -6.24 -13.41
CA ALA A 115 1.98 -4.95 -13.73
C ALA A 115 2.33 -3.88 -12.68
N ILE A 116 2.34 -4.24 -11.38
CA ILE A 116 2.70 -3.32 -10.29
C ILE A 116 4.17 -2.90 -10.40
N LEU A 117 5.09 -3.86 -10.61
CA LEU A 117 6.52 -3.57 -10.68
C LEU A 117 6.86 -2.75 -11.93
N CYS A 118 6.37 -3.14 -13.13
CA CYS A 118 6.59 -2.38 -14.35
C CYS A 118 6.01 -0.96 -14.26
N ASN A 119 4.85 -0.79 -13.62
CA ASN A 119 4.31 0.55 -13.36
C ASN A 119 5.25 1.35 -12.45
N GLY A 120 5.78 0.73 -11.40
CA GLY A 120 6.77 1.34 -10.52
C GLY A 120 8.03 1.77 -11.27
N GLU A 121 8.61 0.91 -12.09
CA GLU A 121 9.79 1.20 -12.93
C GLU A 121 9.52 2.36 -13.90
N ASN A 122 8.37 2.34 -14.57
CA ASN A 122 7.96 3.41 -15.48
C ASN A 122 7.86 4.76 -14.76
N LEU A 123 7.29 4.78 -13.55
CA LEU A 123 7.18 6.01 -12.75
C LEU A 123 8.54 6.48 -12.22
N VAL A 124 9.41 5.57 -11.82
CA VAL A 124 10.79 5.90 -11.46
C VAL A 124 11.48 6.62 -12.62
N PHE A 125 11.37 6.09 -13.83
CA PHE A 125 11.97 6.68 -15.00
C PHE A 125 11.30 8.00 -15.41
N ALA A 126 9.97 8.01 -15.54
CA ALA A 126 9.22 9.15 -16.08
C ALA A 126 9.22 10.37 -15.13
N LEU A 127 9.18 10.14 -13.83
CA LEU A 127 9.09 11.19 -12.81
C LEU A 127 10.43 11.45 -12.10
N GLY A 128 11.47 10.70 -12.45
CA GLY A 128 12.81 10.88 -11.90
C GLY A 128 12.90 10.59 -10.39
N PHE A 129 12.19 9.58 -9.90
CA PHE A 129 12.28 9.16 -8.51
C PHE A 129 13.73 8.79 -8.15
N LYS A 130 14.21 9.31 -7.04
CA LYS A 130 15.56 9.05 -6.52
C LYS A 130 15.49 8.76 -5.02
N SER A 131 16.56 8.17 -4.52
CA SER A 131 16.62 7.82 -3.10
C SER A 131 16.54 9.03 -2.15
N ASP A 132 16.90 10.22 -2.58
CA ASP A 132 16.81 11.45 -1.80
C ASP A 132 15.41 12.11 -1.80
N LEU A 133 14.43 11.50 -2.48
CA LEU A 133 13.06 11.97 -2.52
C LEU A 133 12.31 11.66 -1.21
N THR A 134 11.47 12.59 -0.78
CA THR A 134 10.34 12.32 0.12
C THR A 134 9.06 12.44 -0.69
N PHE A 135 8.27 11.35 -0.76
CA PHE A 135 7.00 11.35 -1.47
C PHE A 135 5.83 11.41 -0.49
N VAL A 136 4.99 12.44 -0.61
CA VAL A 136 3.82 12.64 0.28
C VAL A 136 2.59 11.99 -0.35
N ILE A 137 2.01 11.03 0.36
CA ILE A 137 0.72 10.42 0.03
C ILE A 137 -0.39 11.22 0.68
N THR A 138 -1.26 11.80 -0.13
CA THR A 138 -2.32 12.72 0.29
C THR A 138 -3.72 12.11 0.25
N GLY A 139 -3.88 10.99 -0.44
CA GLY A 139 -5.18 10.35 -0.66
C GLY A 139 -5.21 8.86 -0.33
N PRO A 140 -6.39 8.22 -0.48
CA PRO A 140 -6.59 6.83 -0.10
C PRO A 140 -5.64 5.87 -0.83
N ILE A 141 -4.97 5.01 -0.07
CA ILE A 141 -3.95 4.07 -0.61
C ILE A 141 -4.59 2.93 -1.41
N ASN A 142 -5.87 2.63 -1.22
CA ASN A 142 -6.59 1.61 -2.01
C ASN A 142 -6.91 2.05 -3.45
N HIS A 143 -6.73 3.32 -3.78
CA HIS A 143 -6.88 3.81 -5.15
C HIS A 143 -5.55 3.69 -5.91
N SER A 144 -5.62 3.21 -7.15
CA SER A 144 -4.45 3.02 -8.02
C SER A 144 -3.59 4.28 -8.16
N GLY A 145 -4.21 5.46 -8.14
CA GLY A 145 -3.53 6.75 -8.20
C GLY A 145 -2.50 6.96 -7.08
N ASN A 146 -2.86 6.72 -5.82
CA ASN A 146 -1.96 6.87 -4.69
C ASN A 146 -1.09 5.62 -4.47
N TRP A 147 -1.69 4.43 -4.62
CA TRP A 147 -0.96 3.18 -4.48
C TRP A 147 0.22 3.08 -5.44
N SER A 148 0.04 3.49 -6.69
CA SER A 148 1.08 3.47 -7.72
C SER A 148 2.35 4.25 -7.36
N LYS A 149 2.33 5.13 -6.34
CA LYS A 149 3.50 5.91 -5.88
C LYS A 149 4.21 5.26 -4.70
N VAL A 150 3.54 4.39 -3.95
CA VAL A 150 4.16 3.66 -2.84
C VAL A 150 5.29 2.78 -3.36
N ILE A 151 5.03 1.99 -4.40
CA ILE A 151 6.00 1.04 -4.94
C ILE A 151 7.26 1.73 -5.48
N PRO A 152 7.21 2.71 -6.41
CA PRO A 152 8.41 3.38 -6.90
C PRO A 152 9.19 4.10 -5.80
N THR A 153 8.51 4.66 -4.79
CA THR A 153 9.17 5.27 -3.64
C THR A 153 10.01 4.24 -2.88
N MET A 154 9.43 3.06 -2.61
CA MET A 154 10.15 1.98 -1.93
C MET A 154 11.26 1.38 -2.81
N MET A 155 11.04 1.21 -4.12
CA MET A 155 12.02 0.66 -5.07
C MET A 155 13.32 1.46 -5.11
N VAL A 156 13.26 2.78 -5.05
CA VAL A 156 14.45 3.63 -5.08
C VAL A 156 15.03 3.90 -3.69
N GLY A 157 14.44 3.34 -2.65
CA GLY A 157 14.87 3.59 -1.26
C GLY A 157 14.61 5.03 -0.81
N ALA A 158 13.56 5.69 -1.31
CA ALA A 158 13.11 7.02 -0.91
C ALA A 158 12.28 6.99 0.38
N THR A 159 11.85 8.12 0.88
CA THR A 159 10.99 8.25 2.06
C THR A 159 9.53 8.44 1.63
N LEU A 160 8.63 7.65 2.18
CA LEU A 160 7.19 7.82 2.03
C LEU A 160 6.64 8.58 3.24
N TYR A 161 6.02 9.73 2.99
CA TYR A 161 5.30 10.47 4.02
C TYR A 161 3.80 10.24 3.85
N VAL A 162 3.18 9.60 4.83
CA VAL A 162 1.76 9.21 4.78
C VAL A 162 0.94 10.17 5.63
N LEU A 163 0.13 10.99 4.99
CA LEU A 163 -0.88 11.80 5.66
C LEU A 163 -2.12 10.97 5.93
N GLU A 164 -2.68 11.09 7.12
CA GLU A 164 -3.90 10.36 7.49
C GLU A 164 -5.11 10.84 6.67
N ASP A 165 -5.21 12.15 6.50
CA ASP A 165 -6.17 12.81 5.61
C ASP A 165 -5.69 14.23 5.24
N MET A 166 -6.44 14.91 4.38
CA MET A 166 -6.16 16.29 3.93
C MET A 166 -7.01 17.35 4.63
N LYS A 167 -7.62 17.02 5.77
CA LYS A 167 -8.47 17.98 6.50
C LYS A 167 -7.68 19.11 7.14
N ASP A 168 -6.46 18.78 7.59
CA ASP A 168 -5.54 19.80 8.11
C ASP A 168 -4.48 20.14 7.06
N VAL A 169 -4.65 21.30 6.43
CA VAL A 169 -3.75 21.82 5.41
C VAL A 169 -2.36 22.11 5.97
N ASN A 170 -2.23 22.42 7.27
CA ASN A 170 -0.92 22.67 7.88
C ASN A 170 -0.10 21.38 7.91
N LEU A 171 -0.71 20.24 8.21
CA LEU A 171 -0.01 18.94 8.14
C LEU A 171 0.51 18.61 6.74
N PHE A 172 -0.19 19.05 5.69
CA PHE A 172 0.30 18.92 4.32
C PHE A 172 1.53 19.79 4.09
N PHE A 173 1.51 21.06 4.49
CA PHE A 173 2.67 21.94 4.33
C PHE A 173 3.86 21.47 5.18
N ASP A 174 3.63 20.97 6.39
CA ASP A 174 4.67 20.37 7.23
C ASP A 174 5.29 19.13 6.54
N ALA A 175 4.45 18.29 5.94
CA ALA A 175 4.92 17.14 5.18
C ALA A 175 5.73 17.56 3.94
N MET A 176 5.32 18.61 3.23
CA MET A 176 6.03 19.15 2.08
C MET A 176 7.36 19.79 2.46
N GLY A 177 7.51 20.29 3.69
CA GLY A 177 8.76 20.81 4.26
C GLY A 177 9.62 19.73 4.95
N TYR A 178 9.20 18.48 4.96
CA TYR A 178 9.89 17.43 5.70
C TYR A 178 11.25 17.07 5.12
N GLY A 179 12.28 17.25 5.94
CA GLY A 179 13.66 16.86 5.65
C GLY A 179 14.41 17.82 4.72
N PRO A 180 15.70 17.57 4.49
CA PRO A 180 16.58 18.42 3.67
C PRO A 180 16.48 18.12 2.17
N HIS A 181 15.63 17.19 1.77
CA HIS A 181 15.57 16.64 0.43
C HIS A 181 14.34 17.13 -0.36
N LYS A 182 14.34 16.81 -1.65
CA LYS A 182 13.20 17.15 -2.53
C LYS A 182 11.95 16.42 -2.06
N THR A 183 10.86 17.17 -1.94
CA THR A 183 9.55 16.63 -1.61
C THR A 183 8.63 16.71 -2.83
N ALA A 184 7.86 15.67 -3.09
CA ALA A 184 6.88 15.63 -4.17
C ALA A 184 5.56 15.04 -3.67
N CYS A 185 4.47 15.50 -4.24
CA CYS A 185 3.15 14.91 -4.10
C CYS A 185 2.41 15.00 -5.44
N PHE A 186 1.34 14.23 -5.59
CA PHE A 186 0.31 14.46 -6.60
C PHE A 186 -1.00 14.73 -5.89
N LEU A 187 -1.62 15.85 -6.21
CA LEU A 187 -2.95 16.23 -5.75
C LEU A 187 -4.03 15.66 -6.66
#